data_8daf0327cfe4aed08e5dd49173c858db
#
_entry.id   8daf0327cfe4aed08e5dd49173c858db
#
_cell.length_a   1.000
_cell.length_b   1.000
_cell.length_c   1.000
_cell.angle_alpha   90.00
_cell.angle_beta   90.00
_cell.angle_gamma   90.00
#
_symmetry.space_group_name_H-M   'P 1'
#
loop_
_entity.id
_entity.type
_entity.pdbx_description
1 polymer ?
#
loop_
_entity_poly.entity_id
_entity_poly.type
_entity_poly.pdbx_seq_one_letter_code
_entity_poly.pdbx_strand_id
1 'polypeptide(L)'
;MRESQTEQGTEIGKMGSPPYMELSEEQQGEEASDKLQESIITASKRQKLTSSISSNEEEKESIPTELDVILHRLEDEIGYKTSFDVVVREMTFGERRTAMVCMNGLVKDSIQTEVLKRLTFLSPDEVSSHALHSFLEYYVPAVQVTTADDWNKVIMQVLSGASALYIDGESSAIMIDAKAFPARGPEEPSLEKVVRGSRDGFVETLMMNVSLVRRRLRDPQLRYEIMQVGERTKTDVCIAYVNDIVDKELLKSIKDKIRMVKLDGLPLADKQLEEATVKRGWNPFPLVRYSERPDTVAAHLLEGAVAVFVDTSPSVMTLPTTYTDLMQHAEENRQTPFIGTYLRWVRFIGIAASLFMLPLWLLFVLHPELKPAALSFLGPSETGKLPLVVQFLLAEIGVDLLRMASVHTPTSLATAMSLVAAILIGDIAVKTGVFVNEVILYMAIAAIGMFATPSYELGLANRIVRLVLIIAVAAFSVPGFIVATTAIMLMLICERSFNRPYFWPIIPFDMKALWGIIIRQPVLHNRTRPNLLKAQQRDKMPQTE
;
A
#
# COMPACT_ATOMS: atom_id res chain seq x y z
N MET A 1 -41.08 49.66 -9.43
CA MET A 1 -42.46 49.72 -8.94
C MET A 1 -42.42 48.79 -7.70
N ARG A 2 -42.21 49.39 -6.53
CA ARG A 2 -43.16 49.91 -5.54
C ARG A 2 -44.09 48.83 -5.03
N GLU A 3 -43.81 48.47 -3.79
CA GLU A 3 -44.64 48.61 -2.57
C GLU A 3 -45.75 47.55 -2.48
N SER A 4 -46.00 46.87 -1.37
CA SER A 4 -46.29 47.42 -0.02
C SER A 4 -46.28 46.24 1.03
N GLN A 5 -45.78 46.59 2.18
CA GLN A 5 -46.08 46.20 3.56
C GLN A 5 -47.43 45.50 3.84
N THR A 6 -47.37 44.51 4.78
CA THR A 6 -48.31 44.50 5.92
C THR A 6 -47.71 43.75 7.12
N GLU A 7 -47.61 44.43 8.24
CA GLU A 7 -47.36 43.97 9.59
C GLU A 7 -48.48 43.06 10.09
N GLN A 8 -48.15 42.01 10.83
CA GLN A 8 -49.01 41.50 11.90
C GLN A 8 -48.14 41.01 13.04
N GLY A 9 -48.22 41.73 14.15
CA GLY A 9 -47.62 41.39 15.42
C GLY A 9 -48.26 40.15 16.07
N THR A 10 -47.47 39.37 16.72
CA THR A 10 -47.95 38.38 17.68
C THR A 10 -47.10 38.47 18.95
N GLU A 11 -47.81 38.68 20.05
CA GLU A 11 -47.34 38.84 21.43
C GLU A 11 -46.42 37.69 21.85
N ILE A 12 -45.24 38.02 22.35
CA ILE A 12 -44.36 37.09 23.05
C ILE A 12 -44.68 37.19 24.54
N GLY A 13 -45.30 36.13 25.05
CA GLY A 13 -45.52 35.91 26.48
C GLY A 13 -44.19 35.86 27.26
N LYS A 14 -44.11 36.64 28.30
CA LYS A 14 -43.03 36.65 29.29
C LYS A 14 -42.96 35.29 30.00
N MET A 15 -41.97 34.47 29.71
CA MET A 15 -41.56 33.36 30.54
C MET A 15 -40.59 33.87 31.59
N GLY A 16 -40.96 33.72 32.85
CA GLY A 16 -40.16 34.11 34.03
C GLY A 16 -38.86 33.32 34.12
N SER A 17 -37.78 34.04 34.40
CA SER A 17 -36.48 33.48 34.73
C SER A 17 -36.52 32.68 36.03
N PRO A 18 -35.84 31.55 36.14
CA PRO A 18 -35.74 30.83 37.41
C PRO A 18 -34.90 31.62 38.42
N PRO A 19 -35.16 31.49 39.73
CA PRO A 19 -34.47 32.25 40.78
C PRO A 19 -33.00 31.83 40.83
N TYR A 20 -32.08 32.78 40.70
CA TYR A 20 -30.66 32.58 41.03
C TYR A 20 -30.54 32.33 42.51
N MET A 21 -30.05 31.13 42.88
CA MET A 21 -29.59 30.79 44.21
C MET A 21 -28.27 31.54 44.43
N GLU A 22 -28.23 32.57 45.26
CA GLU A 22 -27.00 33.20 45.72
C GLU A 22 -26.24 32.19 46.60
N LEU A 23 -25.10 31.72 46.10
CA LEU A 23 -24.17 30.92 46.86
C LEU A 23 -23.56 31.77 47.97
N SER A 24 -23.44 31.22 49.20
CA SER A 24 -22.83 31.89 50.35
C SER A 24 -21.36 32.25 50.06
N GLU A 25 -20.84 33.32 50.64
CA GLU A 25 -19.46 33.80 50.46
C GLU A 25 -18.40 32.71 50.73
N GLU A 26 -18.66 31.73 51.59
CA GLU A 26 -17.81 30.57 51.82
C GLU A 26 -17.77 29.61 50.62
N GLN A 27 -18.89 29.37 49.93
CA GLN A 27 -18.94 28.50 48.74
C GLN A 27 -18.28 29.16 47.52
N GLN A 28 -18.30 30.47 47.42
CA GLN A 28 -17.58 31.22 46.37
C GLN A 28 -16.07 31.22 46.58
N GLY A 29 -15.62 31.17 47.85
CA GLY A 29 -14.22 31.04 48.21
C GLY A 29 -13.64 29.65 47.90
N GLU A 30 -14.39 28.57 48.17
CA GLU A 30 -13.98 27.19 47.84
C GLU A 30 -13.93 26.97 46.29
N GLU A 31 -14.93 27.45 45.55
CA GLU A 31 -14.94 27.31 44.10
C GLU A 31 -13.81 28.12 43.40
N ALA A 32 -13.44 29.27 43.98
CA ALA A 32 -12.29 30.06 43.50
C ALA A 32 -10.95 29.37 43.83
N SER A 33 -10.83 28.71 44.98
CA SER A 33 -9.66 27.94 45.40
C SER A 33 -9.47 26.71 44.51
N ASP A 34 -10.54 25.97 44.21
CA ASP A 34 -10.49 24.80 43.34
C ASP A 34 -10.12 25.16 41.88
N LYS A 35 -10.69 26.24 41.36
CA LYS A 35 -10.31 26.76 40.02
C LYS A 35 -8.84 27.23 39.96
N LEU A 36 -8.34 27.78 41.08
CA LEU A 36 -6.92 28.17 41.17
C LEU A 36 -6.01 26.94 41.21
N GLN A 37 -6.37 25.90 41.96
CA GLN A 37 -5.62 24.64 42.00
C GLN A 37 -5.65 23.91 40.67
N GLU A 38 -6.79 23.84 39.96
CA GLU A 38 -6.87 23.27 38.61
C GLU A 38 -6.00 24.04 37.62
N SER A 39 -5.98 25.38 37.69
CA SER A 39 -5.13 26.20 36.83
C SER A 39 -3.63 25.99 37.11
N ILE A 40 -3.22 25.82 38.35
CA ILE A 40 -1.84 25.52 38.77
C ILE A 40 -1.42 24.12 38.31
N ILE A 41 -2.31 23.13 38.47
CA ILE A 41 -2.07 21.74 37.99
C ILE A 41 -1.95 21.71 36.48
N THR A 42 -2.80 22.48 35.75
CA THR A 42 -2.77 22.56 34.29
C THR A 42 -1.53 23.31 33.80
N ALA A 43 -1.10 24.37 34.50
CA ALA A 43 0.16 25.07 34.21
C ALA A 43 1.39 24.19 34.48
N SER A 44 1.40 23.44 35.57
CA SER A 44 2.48 22.48 35.93
C SER A 44 2.55 21.33 34.90
N LYS A 45 1.40 20.81 34.44
CA LYS A 45 1.34 19.81 33.35
C LYS A 45 1.83 20.40 32.02
N ARG A 46 1.46 21.63 31.69
CA ARG A 46 1.98 22.31 30.49
C ARG A 46 3.50 22.53 30.59
N GLN A 47 4.01 22.93 31.74
CA GLN A 47 5.44 23.14 31.97
C GLN A 47 6.24 21.81 31.89
N LYS A 48 5.68 20.69 32.42
CA LYS A 48 6.24 19.35 32.23
C LYS A 48 6.17 18.88 30.78
N LEU A 49 5.07 19.20 30.04
CA LEU A 49 4.97 18.89 28.62
C LEU A 49 5.96 19.70 27.78
N THR A 50 6.17 20.98 28.12
CA THR A 50 7.14 21.85 27.43
C THR A 50 8.58 21.44 27.74
N SER A 51 8.87 21.00 28.96
CA SER A 51 10.20 20.48 29.33
C SER A 51 10.47 19.10 28.72
N SER A 52 9.46 18.24 28.52
CA SER A 52 9.61 16.97 27.81
C SER A 52 9.71 17.15 26.27
N ILE A 53 9.21 18.26 25.74
CA ILE A 53 9.38 18.63 24.31
C ILE A 53 10.77 19.25 24.10
N SER A 54 11.34 19.96 25.09
CA SER A 54 12.69 20.54 25.00
C SER A 54 13.83 19.55 25.33
N SER A 55 13.53 18.36 25.85
CA SER A 55 14.53 17.31 26.10
C SER A 55 14.69 16.30 24.95
N ASN A 56 13.98 16.49 23.83
CA ASN A 56 14.31 15.87 22.55
C ASN A 56 15.21 16.82 21.70
N GLU A 57 16.26 17.41 22.28
CA GLU A 57 17.46 17.71 21.52
C GLU A 57 18.07 16.34 21.19
N GLU A 58 17.85 15.88 19.96
CA GLU A 58 18.58 14.75 19.38
C GLU A 58 20.06 15.02 19.65
N GLU A 59 20.75 14.11 20.34
CA GLU A 59 22.17 14.25 20.63
C GLU A 59 22.89 14.53 19.31
N LYS A 60 23.47 15.73 19.19
CA LYS A 60 24.20 16.16 17.99
C LYS A 60 25.38 15.24 17.79
N GLU A 61 25.35 14.47 16.73
CA GLU A 61 26.41 13.54 16.40
C GLU A 61 27.40 14.17 15.40
N SER A 62 28.65 14.38 15.85
CA SER A 62 29.66 15.02 15.02
C SER A 62 30.07 14.17 13.82
N ILE A 63 30.34 14.83 12.69
CA ILE A 63 30.86 14.18 11.49
C ILE A 63 32.34 13.81 11.72
N PRO A 64 32.75 12.56 11.44
CA PRO A 64 34.16 12.18 11.47
C PRO A 64 34.99 13.02 10.49
N THR A 65 36.24 13.30 10.86
CA THR A 65 37.16 14.09 9.99
C THR A 65 37.84 13.22 8.94
N GLU A 66 38.03 11.93 9.20
CA GLU A 66 38.65 11.00 8.27
C GLU A 66 37.63 10.45 7.26
N LEU A 67 37.92 10.62 5.98
CA LEU A 67 37.02 10.20 4.90
C LEU A 67 36.75 8.70 4.91
N ASP A 68 37.74 7.88 5.25
CA ASP A 68 37.58 6.42 5.29
C ASP A 68 36.59 5.98 6.39
N VAL A 69 36.57 6.66 7.53
CA VAL A 69 35.58 6.44 8.61
C VAL A 69 34.19 6.84 8.14
N ILE A 70 34.06 7.96 7.43
CA ILE A 70 32.80 8.41 6.82
C ILE A 70 32.26 7.36 5.84
N LEU A 71 33.12 6.86 4.94
CA LEU A 71 32.70 5.85 3.94
C LEU A 71 32.26 4.54 4.59
N HIS A 72 32.95 4.08 5.62
CA HIS A 72 32.57 2.87 6.37
C HIS A 72 31.22 3.07 7.06
N ARG A 73 31.02 4.21 7.67
CA ARG A 73 29.78 4.54 8.34
C ARG A 73 28.60 4.67 7.37
N LEU A 74 28.80 5.23 6.18
CA LEU A 74 27.80 5.27 5.11
C LEU A 74 27.43 3.85 4.61
N GLU A 75 28.41 2.93 4.60
CA GLU A 75 28.17 1.52 4.25
C GLU A 75 27.24 0.84 5.28
N ASP A 76 27.52 1.04 6.56
CA ASP A 76 26.74 0.42 7.64
C ASP A 76 25.33 1.03 7.78
N GLU A 77 25.22 2.35 7.79
CA GLU A 77 23.97 3.04 8.10
C GLU A 77 23.00 3.14 6.91
N ILE A 78 23.47 3.64 5.77
CA ILE A 78 22.60 3.85 4.59
C ILE A 78 22.77 2.79 3.51
N GLY A 79 23.70 1.85 3.71
CA GLY A 79 23.93 0.73 2.79
C GLY A 79 24.67 1.12 1.52
N TYR A 80 25.63 2.03 1.59
CA TYR A 80 26.59 2.25 0.49
C TYR A 80 27.19 0.90 0.07
N LYS A 81 27.31 0.62 -1.21
CA LYS A 81 27.65 -0.67 -1.85
C LYS A 81 26.57 -1.76 -1.79
N THR A 82 25.56 -1.67 -0.93
CA THR A 82 24.45 -2.65 -0.85
C THR A 82 23.22 -2.14 -1.55
N SER A 83 22.88 -0.85 -1.36
CA SER A 83 21.72 -0.21 -1.96
C SER A 83 22.16 0.57 -3.21
N PHE A 84 21.65 0.20 -4.38
CA PHE A 84 22.10 0.76 -5.66
C PHE A 84 21.67 2.21 -5.88
N ASP A 85 20.69 2.69 -5.14
CA ASP A 85 20.23 4.07 -5.17
C ASP A 85 21.11 5.02 -4.34
N VAL A 86 21.99 4.50 -3.49
CA VAL A 86 22.99 5.26 -2.75
C VAL A 86 24.25 5.41 -3.60
N VAL A 87 24.48 6.60 -4.08
CA VAL A 87 25.67 6.90 -4.90
C VAL A 87 26.67 7.67 -4.06
N VAL A 88 27.87 7.11 -3.95
CA VAL A 88 29.04 7.77 -3.35
C VAL A 88 30.13 7.83 -4.41
N ARG A 89 30.59 9.03 -4.69
CA ARG A 89 31.68 9.27 -5.64
C ARG A 89 32.87 9.91 -4.94
N GLU A 90 33.95 9.16 -4.81
CA GLU A 90 35.22 9.65 -4.31
C GLU A 90 35.99 10.39 -5.41
N MET A 91 36.57 11.50 -5.07
CA MET A 91 37.36 12.38 -5.97
C MET A 91 38.42 13.12 -5.19
N THR A 92 39.40 13.67 -5.90
CA THR A 92 40.45 14.52 -5.31
C THR A 92 40.44 15.88 -5.99
N PHE A 93 40.26 16.93 -5.20
CA PHE A 93 40.31 18.32 -5.67
C PHE A 93 41.30 19.10 -4.80
N GLY A 94 42.20 19.84 -5.44
CA GLY A 94 43.25 20.61 -4.72
C GLY A 94 44.05 19.74 -3.74
N GLU A 95 44.40 18.50 -4.14
CA GLU A 95 45.07 17.48 -3.31
C GLU A 95 44.30 16.98 -2.08
N ARG A 96 43.05 17.42 -1.86
CA ARG A 96 42.17 16.90 -0.80
C ARG A 96 41.23 15.82 -1.35
N ARG A 97 41.19 14.69 -0.65
CA ARG A 97 40.20 13.66 -0.91
C ARG A 97 38.82 14.17 -0.54
N THR A 98 37.83 13.89 -1.38
CA THR A 98 36.44 14.27 -1.15
C THR A 98 35.51 13.13 -1.52
N ALA A 99 34.31 13.08 -0.93
CA ALA A 99 33.26 12.16 -1.32
C ALA A 99 31.95 12.92 -1.50
N MET A 100 31.33 12.78 -2.67
CA MET A 100 29.99 13.27 -2.92
C MET A 100 29.00 12.13 -2.73
N VAL A 101 28.01 12.35 -1.87
CA VAL A 101 26.97 11.37 -1.50
C VAL A 101 25.61 11.90 -1.92
N CYS A 102 24.83 11.09 -2.62
CA CYS A 102 23.47 11.45 -3.05
C CYS A 102 22.60 10.22 -3.29
N MET A 103 21.29 10.45 -3.36
CA MET A 103 20.31 9.42 -3.72
C MET A 103 20.00 9.50 -5.21
N ASN A 104 20.34 8.45 -5.96
CA ASN A 104 20.04 8.36 -7.38
C ASN A 104 18.52 8.46 -7.63
N GLY A 105 18.13 9.23 -8.66
CA GLY A 105 16.73 9.47 -8.99
C GLY A 105 16.01 10.53 -8.13
N LEU A 106 16.65 11.06 -7.07
CA LEU A 106 16.13 12.18 -6.27
C LEU A 106 16.92 13.49 -6.47
N VAL A 107 17.97 13.46 -7.26
CA VAL A 107 18.87 14.60 -7.51
C VAL A 107 18.92 14.95 -8.99
N LYS A 108 19.27 16.19 -9.29
CA LYS A 108 19.41 16.70 -10.64
C LYS A 108 20.88 16.61 -11.06
N ASP A 109 21.19 15.65 -11.92
CA ASP A 109 22.56 15.37 -12.38
C ASP A 109 23.28 16.59 -13.00
N SER A 110 22.53 17.49 -13.64
CA SER A 110 23.09 18.70 -14.23
C SER A 110 23.71 19.62 -13.20
N ILE A 111 23.10 19.75 -12.00
CA ILE A 111 23.63 20.57 -10.91
C ILE A 111 24.90 19.93 -10.35
N GLN A 112 24.87 18.64 -10.09
CA GLN A 112 26.03 17.90 -9.61
C GLN A 112 27.20 17.99 -10.60
N THR A 113 26.92 17.76 -11.87
CA THR A 113 27.93 17.84 -12.93
C THR A 113 28.58 19.23 -12.99
N GLU A 114 27.79 20.30 -12.85
CA GLU A 114 28.33 21.67 -12.84
C GLU A 114 29.20 21.93 -11.61
N VAL A 115 28.78 21.50 -10.43
CA VAL A 115 29.58 21.59 -9.19
C VAL A 115 30.91 20.85 -9.37
N LEU A 116 30.87 19.61 -9.83
CA LEU A 116 32.06 18.79 -10.03
C LEU A 116 33.01 19.40 -11.06
N LYS A 117 32.50 19.95 -12.17
CA LYS A 117 33.32 20.64 -13.17
C LYS A 117 34.04 21.84 -12.56
N ARG A 118 33.38 22.63 -11.73
CA ARG A 118 34.01 23.77 -11.10
C ARG A 118 35.09 23.40 -10.08
N LEU A 119 34.82 22.34 -9.32
CA LEU A 119 35.81 21.83 -8.36
C LEU A 119 37.11 21.34 -9.03
N THR A 120 37.09 20.96 -10.32
CA THR A 120 38.32 20.59 -11.02
C THR A 120 39.29 21.75 -11.24
N PHE A 121 38.85 23.01 -11.12
CA PHE A 121 39.69 24.19 -11.24
C PHE A 121 40.34 24.62 -9.92
N LEU A 122 40.07 23.91 -8.84
CA LEU A 122 40.55 24.23 -7.48
C LEU A 122 42.05 23.92 -7.37
N SER A 123 42.84 24.93 -7.02
CA SER A 123 44.27 24.76 -6.87
C SER A 123 44.66 24.34 -5.43
N PRO A 124 45.79 23.60 -5.24
CA PRO A 124 46.23 23.17 -3.91
C PRO A 124 46.48 24.35 -2.94
N ASP A 125 46.95 25.48 -3.45
CA ASP A 125 47.23 26.66 -2.64
C ASP A 125 45.96 27.28 -2.03
N GLU A 126 44.83 27.21 -2.73
CA GLU A 126 43.54 27.74 -2.27
C GLU A 126 42.88 26.86 -1.20
N VAL A 127 43.28 25.59 -1.12
CA VAL A 127 42.73 24.60 -0.18
C VAL A 127 43.53 24.51 1.11
N SER A 128 44.78 24.95 1.11
CA SER A 128 45.73 24.71 2.20
C SER A 128 45.33 25.31 3.55
N SER A 129 44.62 26.44 3.58
CA SER A 129 44.30 27.16 4.83
C SER A 129 42.85 27.01 5.32
N HIS A 130 41.86 26.92 4.42
CA HIS A 130 40.42 26.83 4.75
C HIS A 130 39.68 26.09 3.66
N ALA A 131 39.84 24.77 3.59
CA ALA A 131 39.27 23.94 2.54
C ALA A 131 37.75 24.13 2.41
N LEU A 132 37.00 24.00 3.50
CA LEU A 132 35.56 24.13 3.51
C LEU A 132 35.06 25.47 2.95
N HIS A 133 35.72 26.58 3.36
CA HIS A 133 35.34 27.92 2.92
C HIS A 133 35.64 28.14 1.43
N SER A 134 36.80 27.69 0.95
CA SER A 134 37.17 27.79 -0.46
C SER A 134 36.21 27.01 -1.35
N PHE A 135 35.84 25.78 -0.97
CA PHE A 135 34.86 24.98 -1.69
C PHE A 135 33.50 25.66 -1.74
N LEU A 136 33.04 26.20 -0.60
CA LEU A 136 31.71 26.78 -0.45
C LEU A 136 31.54 28.07 -1.24
N GLU A 137 32.46 29.02 -1.10
CA GLU A 137 32.26 30.36 -1.65
C GLU A 137 32.67 30.50 -3.12
N TYR A 138 33.69 29.77 -3.55
CA TYR A 138 34.25 30.01 -4.89
C TYR A 138 33.87 28.94 -5.92
N TYR A 139 33.63 27.68 -5.48
CA TYR A 139 33.56 26.57 -6.42
C TYR A 139 32.23 25.81 -6.45
N VAL A 140 31.33 26.03 -5.50
CA VAL A 140 29.98 25.41 -5.51
C VAL A 140 28.93 26.42 -5.96
N PRO A 141 28.58 26.46 -7.27
CA PRO A 141 27.73 27.49 -7.86
C PRO A 141 26.22 27.21 -7.65
N ALA A 142 25.85 26.48 -6.64
CA ALA A 142 24.45 26.16 -6.38
C ALA A 142 23.78 27.29 -5.55
N VAL A 143 22.53 27.61 -5.86
CA VAL A 143 21.78 28.70 -5.22
C VAL A 143 21.49 28.40 -3.75
N GLN A 144 21.24 27.15 -3.41
CA GLN A 144 20.98 26.70 -2.05
C GLN A 144 22.08 25.76 -1.59
N VAL A 145 23.03 26.31 -0.86
CA VAL A 145 24.14 25.57 -0.27
C VAL A 145 24.24 25.96 1.21
N THR A 146 24.41 24.96 2.04
CA THR A 146 24.59 25.13 3.48
C THR A 146 25.66 24.18 3.99
N THR A 147 26.20 24.46 5.16
CA THR A 147 27.06 23.51 5.87
C THR A 147 26.26 22.80 6.97
N ALA A 148 26.61 21.56 7.21
CA ALA A 148 26.05 20.79 8.32
C ALA A 148 27.18 20.06 9.04
N ASP A 149 27.16 20.10 10.36
CA ASP A 149 28.12 19.52 11.27
C ASP A 149 27.53 18.39 12.13
N ASP A 150 26.29 18.02 11.86
CA ASP A 150 25.55 16.96 12.50
C ASP A 150 25.31 15.83 11.51
N TRP A 151 25.83 14.65 11.83
CA TRP A 151 25.73 13.46 11.00
C TRP A 151 24.28 13.08 10.66
N ASN A 152 23.42 13.00 11.67
CA ASN A 152 22.02 12.60 11.48
C ASN A 152 21.28 13.58 10.57
N LYS A 153 21.55 14.87 10.72
CA LYS A 153 20.96 15.91 9.87
C LYS A 153 21.43 15.78 8.41
N VAL A 154 22.72 15.48 8.18
CA VAL A 154 23.24 15.24 6.83
C VAL A 154 22.58 14.03 6.19
N ILE A 155 22.50 12.90 6.89
CA ILE A 155 21.87 11.68 6.39
C ILE A 155 20.41 11.94 6.03
N MET A 156 19.63 12.59 6.91
CA MET A 156 18.22 12.92 6.64
C MET A 156 18.05 13.83 5.41
N GLN A 157 18.96 14.79 5.21
CA GLN A 157 18.93 15.67 4.03
C GLN A 157 19.27 14.89 2.75
N VAL A 158 20.28 14.01 2.79
CA VAL A 158 20.64 13.15 1.65
C VAL A 158 19.47 12.23 1.27
N LEU A 159 18.87 11.56 2.24
CA LEU A 159 17.68 10.72 2.01
C LEU A 159 16.45 11.51 1.50
N SER A 160 16.47 12.83 1.71
CA SER A 160 15.45 13.75 1.19
C SER A 160 15.77 14.29 -0.21
N GLY A 161 16.91 13.89 -0.81
CA GLY A 161 17.31 14.28 -2.16
C GLY A 161 18.28 15.46 -2.23
N ALA A 162 18.93 15.86 -1.12
CA ALA A 162 20.09 16.73 -1.18
C ALA A 162 21.36 15.92 -1.49
N SER A 163 22.42 16.60 -1.92
CA SER A 163 23.74 16.01 -2.07
C SER A 163 24.65 16.51 -0.95
N ALA A 164 25.40 15.61 -0.32
CA ALA A 164 26.41 15.95 0.66
C ALA A 164 27.80 15.81 0.04
N LEU A 165 28.65 16.80 0.20
CA LEU A 165 30.08 16.76 -0.17
C LEU A 165 30.90 16.78 1.12
N TYR A 166 31.56 15.65 1.38
CA TYR A 166 32.53 15.49 2.47
C TYR A 166 33.93 15.78 1.97
N ILE A 167 34.72 16.44 2.80
CA ILE A 167 36.13 16.82 2.52
C ILE A 167 36.97 16.18 3.62
N ASP A 168 38.02 15.46 3.24
CA ASP A 168 38.94 14.83 4.18
C ASP A 168 39.64 15.87 5.08
N GLY A 169 39.58 15.64 6.38
CA GLY A 169 40.09 16.56 7.39
C GLY A 169 39.09 17.59 7.92
N GLU A 170 37.88 17.70 7.36
CA GLU A 170 36.82 18.61 7.80
C GLU A 170 35.76 17.92 8.62
N SER A 171 35.27 18.57 9.68
CA SER A 171 34.18 18.06 10.55
C SER A 171 32.80 18.52 10.13
N SER A 172 32.67 19.07 8.94
CA SER A 172 31.38 19.54 8.37
C SER A 172 31.26 19.14 6.92
N ALA A 173 30.03 18.80 6.48
CA ALA A 173 29.73 18.52 5.10
C ALA A 173 29.09 19.72 4.41
N ILE A 174 29.34 19.89 3.12
CA ILE A 174 28.64 20.87 2.27
C ILE A 174 27.36 20.21 1.74
N MET A 175 26.22 20.79 2.07
CA MET A 175 24.92 20.34 1.62
C MET A 175 24.47 21.15 0.41
N ILE A 176 24.24 20.47 -0.71
CA ILE A 176 23.81 21.07 -1.98
C ILE A 176 22.37 20.64 -2.24
N ASP A 177 21.45 21.62 -2.30
CA ASP A 177 20.06 21.33 -2.65
C ASP A 177 19.92 21.18 -4.16
N ALA A 178 20.08 19.95 -4.62
CA ALA A 178 19.91 19.53 -6.01
C ALA A 178 18.66 18.67 -6.22
N LYS A 179 17.65 18.81 -5.35
CA LYS A 179 16.46 17.96 -5.37
C LYS A 179 15.74 17.99 -6.71
N ALA A 180 15.49 16.82 -7.25
CA ALA A 180 14.63 16.60 -8.42
C ALA A 180 13.74 15.39 -8.15
N PHE A 181 12.51 15.65 -7.80
CA PHE A 181 11.56 14.56 -7.62
C PHE A 181 11.01 14.13 -8.97
N PRO A 182 10.86 12.81 -9.19
CA PRO A 182 10.14 12.33 -10.36
C PRO A 182 8.76 12.97 -10.37
N ALA A 183 8.56 13.89 -11.30
CA ALA A 183 7.28 14.51 -11.59
C ALA A 183 6.92 14.09 -12.99
N ARG A 184 6.09 13.05 -13.10
CA ARG A 184 5.38 12.83 -14.35
C ARG A 184 4.09 13.64 -14.36
N GLY A 185 3.46 13.72 -15.55
CA GLY A 185 2.02 13.83 -15.59
C GLY A 185 1.45 12.60 -14.86
N PRO A 186 0.86 12.72 -13.67
CA PRO A 186 0.48 11.54 -12.90
C PRO A 186 -0.73 10.89 -13.56
N GLU A 187 -0.56 9.70 -14.08
CA GLU A 187 -1.70 8.85 -14.35
C GLU A 187 -2.03 8.09 -13.09
N GLU A 188 -3.26 8.19 -12.65
CA GLU A 188 -3.76 7.44 -11.53
C GLU A 188 -3.70 5.95 -11.87
N PRO A 189 -3.29 5.07 -10.94
CA PRO A 189 -3.29 3.64 -11.15
C PRO A 189 -4.61 3.15 -11.72
N SER A 190 -4.58 2.31 -12.74
CA SER A 190 -5.80 1.86 -13.40
C SER A 190 -6.62 0.91 -12.52
N LEU A 191 -5.94 0.06 -11.76
CA LEU A 191 -6.56 -1.02 -10.96
C LEU A 191 -6.81 -0.66 -9.49
N GLU A 192 -5.99 0.20 -8.88
CA GLU A 192 -6.08 0.57 -7.46
C GLU A 192 -6.47 2.05 -7.27
N LYS A 193 -7.57 2.49 -7.90
CA LYS A 193 -8.08 3.86 -7.76
C LYS A 193 -8.57 4.16 -6.36
N VAL A 194 -8.33 5.39 -5.90
CA VAL A 194 -8.85 5.90 -4.62
C VAL A 194 -9.52 7.25 -4.82
N VAL A 195 -10.62 7.49 -4.11
CA VAL A 195 -11.38 8.75 -4.21
C VAL A 195 -10.55 9.93 -3.70
N ARG A 196 -9.80 9.72 -2.61
CA ARG A 196 -8.99 10.75 -1.98
C ARG A 196 -7.62 10.21 -1.61
N GLY A 197 -6.56 10.89 -2.03
CA GLY A 197 -5.19 10.53 -1.67
C GLY A 197 -4.18 10.77 -2.79
N SER A 198 -3.04 10.13 -2.67
CA SER A 198 -1.98 10.15 -3.66
C SER A 198 -2.48 9.54 -4.98
N ARG A 199 -2.25 10.23 -6.09
CA ARG A 199 -2.64 9.77 -7.43
C ARG A 199 -1.45 9.32 -8.27
N ASP A 200 -0.25 9.37 -7.71
CA ASP A 200 0.94 8.87 -8.37
C ASP A 200 0.95 7.33 -8.38
N GLY A 201 1.07 6.76 -9.54
CA GLY A 201 1.26 5.33 -9.78
C GLY A 201 2.69 5.03 -10.19
N PHE A 202 3.05 3.75 -10.15
CA PHE A 202 4.28 3.27 -10.74
C PHE A 202 4.25 3.37 -12.28
N VAL A 203 5.44 3.36 -12.87
CA VAL A 203 5.67 3.44 -14.31
C VAL A 203 6.61 2.30 -14.73
N GLU A 204 6.88 2.17 -16.02
CA GLU A 204 7.73 1.11 -16.56
C GLU A 204 9.20 1.26 -16.17
N THR A 205 9.64 2.46 -15.79
CA THR A 205 11.06 2.75 -15.47
C THR A 205 11.37 2.39 -14.01
N LEU A 206 12.23 1.40 -13.79
CA LEU A 206 12.62 0.90 -12.46
C LEU A 206 13.11 2.02 -11.52
N MET A 207 14.02 2.88 -11.98
CA MET A 207 14.60 3.94 -11.15
C MET A 207 13.54 4.94 -10.65
N MET A 208 12.54 5.26 -11.49
CA MET A 208 11.45 6.14 -11.09
C MET A 208 10.60 5.50 -10.00
N ASN A 209 10.31 4.21 -10.12
CA ASN A 209 9.51 3.46 -9.14
C ASN A 209 10.21 3.38 -7.77
N VAL A 210 11.51 3.11 -7.77
CA VAL A 210 12.35 3.13 -6.55
C VAL A 210 12.33 4.51 -5.90
N SER A 211 12.51 5.56 -6.67
CA SER A 211 12.51 6.95 -6.18
C SER A 211 11.16 7.37 -5.58
N LEU A 212 10.04 6.92 -6.16
CA LEU A 212 8.70 7.19 -5.62
C LEU A 212 8.48 6.57 -4.24
N VAL A 213 9.03 5.38 -4.00
CA VAL A 213 8.97 4.74 -2.68
C VAL A 213 9.96 5.37 -1.71
N ARG A 214 11.21 5.64 -2.14
CA ARG A 214 12.24 6.30 -1.32
C ARG A 214 11.75 7.65 -0.80
N ARG A 215 11.09 8.44 -1.65
CA ARG A 215 10.50 9.73 -1.26
C ARG A 215 9.51 9.63 -0.10
N ARG A 216 8.78 8.50 0.01
CA ARG A 216 7.80 8.25 1.08
C ARG A 216 8.42 7.65 2.32
N LEU A 217 9.43 6.82 2.13
CA LEU A 217 10.11 6.09 3.20
C LEU A 217 11.58 6.54 3.25
N ARG A 218 11.83 7.62 4.01
CA ARG A 218 13.15 8.22 4.20
C ARG A 218 13.91 7.55 5.35
N ASP A 219 13.85 6.24 5.38
CA ASP A 219 14.48 5.42 6.41
C ASP A 219 15.90 5.03 5.94
N PRO A 220 16.95 5.29 6.76
CA PRO A 220 18.32 4.85 6.45
C PRO A 220 18.42 3.34 6.26
N GLN A 221 17.54 2.55 6.90
CA GLN A 221 17.55 1.09 6.80
C GLN A 221 16.83 0.54 5.55
N LEU A 222 16.19 1.38 4.74
CA LEU A 222 15.62 0.95 3.47
C LEU A 222 16.75 0.59 2.48
N ARG A 223 16.72 -0.63 1.96
CA ARG A 223 17.70 -1.18 1.02
C ARG A 223 17.03 -1.56 -0.30
N TYR A 224 17.75 -1.33 -1.37
CA TYR A 224 17.39 -1.72 -2.73
C TYR A 224 18.53 -2.52 -3.34
N GLU A 225 18.35 -3.82 -3.48
CA GLU A 225 19.34 -4.67 -4.11
C GLU A 225 18.90 -5.02 -5.53
N ILE A 226 19.78 -4.76 -6.49
CA ILE A 226 19.53 -5.05 -7.90
C ILE A 226 20.20 -6.36 -8.30
N MET A 227 19.52 -7.14 -9.12
CA MET A 227 20.05 -8.32 -9.76
C MET A 227 19.49 -8.47 -11.16
N GLN A 228 20.21 -9.13 -12.05
CA GLN A 228 19.79 -9.35 -13.42
C GLN A 228 19.24 -10.75 -13.59
N VAL A 229 18.11 -10.87 -14.30
CA VAL A 229 17.45 -12.14 -14.58
C VAL A 229 17.21 -12.27 -16.09
N GLY A 230 17.38 -13.50 -16.59
CA GLY A 230 17.31 -13.81 -18.02
C GLY A 230 18.66 -13.73 -18.72
N GLU A 231 19.00 -14.78 -19.48
CA GLU A 231 20.31 -14.87 -20.15
C GLU A 231 20.47 -13.83 -21.25
N ARG A 232 19.40 -13.56 -22.01
CA ARG A 232 19.42 -12.64 -23.15
C ARG A 232 18.90 -11.26 -22.77
N THR A 233 17.79 -11.16 -22.03
CA THR A 233 17.20 -9.87 -21.69
C THR A 233 17.95 -9.15 -20.59
N LYS A 234 18.62 -9.88 -19.67
CA LYS A 234 19.32 -9.33 -18.50
C LYS A 234 18.48 -8.24 -17.80
N THR A 235 17.20 -8.56 -17.61
CA THR A 235 16.24 -7.64 -17.05
C THR A 235 16.60 -7.32 -15.60
N ASP A 236 16.66 -6.04 -15.27
CA ASP A 236 16.96 -5.59 -13.92
C ASP A 236 15.77 -5.86 -12.99
N VAL A 237 16.05 -6.58 -11.90
CA VAL A 237 15.10 -6.90 -10.84
C VAL A 237 15.63 -6.30 -9.53
N CYS A 238 14.84 -5.43 -8.92
CA CYS A 238 15.22 -4.80 -7.66
C CYS A 238 14.39 -5.35 -6.51
N ILE A 239 15.06 -5.75 -5.44
CA ILE A 239 14.46 -6.22 -4.19
C ILE A 239 14.58 -5.11 -3.16
N ALA A 240 13.44 -4.61 -2.67
CA ALA A 240 13.36 -3.59 -1.64
C ALA A 240 12.90 -4.18 -0.30
N TYR A 241 13.54 -3.76 0.77
CA TYR A 241 13.21 -4.17 2.14
C TYR A 241 13.78 -3.19 3.17
N VAL A 242 13.21 -3.17 4.37
CA VAL A 242 13.76 -2.41 5.51
C VAL A 242 14.61 -3.36 6.34
N ASN A 243 15.90 -3.10 6.42
CA ASN A 243 16.92 -4.06 6.86
C ASN A 243 16.79 -4.51 8.32
N ASP A 244 16.36 -3.63 9.21
CA ASP A 244 16.16 -3.88 10.64
C ASP A 244 14.74 -4.43 10.96
N ILE A 245 13.84 -4.43 9.98
CA ILE A 245 12.46 -4.93 10.14
C ILE A 245 12.30 -6.30 9.49
N VAL A 246 12.81 -6.49 8.27
CA VAL A 246 12.57 -7.69 7.47
C VAL A 246 13.09 -8.96 8.13
N ASP A 247 12.34 -10.07 8.01
CA ASP A 247 12.84 -11.40 8.36
C ASP A 247 13.94 -11.83 7.39
N LYS A 248 15.14 -12.08 7.91
CA LYS A 248 16.32 -12.45 7.11
C LYS A 248 16.16 -13.80 6.39
N GLU A 249 15.41 -14.75 6.98
CA GLU A 249 15.14 -16.05 6.34
C GLU A 249 14.22 -15.88 5.14
N LEU A 250 13.17 -15.06 5.30
CA LEU A 250 12.26 -14.72 4.21
C LEU A 250 13.02 -14.02 3.06
N LEU A 251 13.81 -12.99 3.39
CA LEU A 251 14.61 -12.25 2.42
C LEU A 251 15.56 -13.16 1.65
N LYS A 252 16.28 -14.03 2.36
CA LYS A 252 17.17 -15.02 1.76
C LYS A 252 16.41 -15.95 0.83
N SER A 253 15.28 -16.49 1.26
CA SER A 253 14.45 -17.38 0.45
C SER A 253 13.99 -16.73 -0.86
N ILE A 254 13.61 -15.44 -0.81
CA ILE A 254 13.19 -14.68 -2.00
C ILE A 254 14.37 -14.49 -2.95
N LYS A 255 15.52 -14.03 -2.43
CA LYS A 255 16.74 -13.83 -3.22
C LYS A 255 17.22 -15.12 -3.89
N ASP A 256 17.24 -16.23 -3.14
CA ASP A 256 17.68 -17.51 -3.65
C ASP A 256 16.74 -18.02 -4.76
N LYS A 257 15.42 -17.86 -4.59
CA LYS A 257 14.45 -18.22 -5.64
C LYS A 257 14.64 -17.39 -6.91
N ILE A 258 14.86 -16.09 -6.79
CA ILE A 258 15.09 -15.21 -7.97
C ILE A 258 16.41 -15.57 -8.65
N ARG A 259 17.49 -15.85 -7.89
CA ARG A 259 18.79 -16.27 -8.44
C ARG A 259 18.72 -17.62 -9.15
N MET A 260 17.83 -18.52 -8.72
CA MET A 260 17.64 -19.83 -9.34
C MET A 260 16.84 -19.78 -10.65
N VAL A 261 16.25 -18.63 -11.00
CA VAL A 261 15.50 -18.47 -12.24
C VAL A 261 16.46 -18.56 -13.43
N LYS A 262 16.25 -19.57 -14.25
CA LYS A 262 16.99 -19.77 -15.52
C LYS A 262 15.99 -19.70 -16.67
N LEU A 263 15.92 -18.55 -17.27
CA LEU A 263 15.06 -18.24 -18.42
C LEU A 263 15.90 -17.56 -19.51
N ASP A 264 15.50 -17.73 -20.76
CA ASP A 264 16.10 -17.00 -21.89
C ASP A 264 15.89 -15.47 -21.73
N GLY A 265 14.70 -15.07 -21.23
CA GLY A 265 14.38 -13.66 -20.95
C GLY A 265 13.07 -13.48 -20.21
N LEU A 266 12.81 -12.22 -19.81
CA LEU A 266 11.59 -11.77 -19.11
C LEU A 266 10.81 -10.72 -19.93
N PRO A 267 10.36 -11.01 -21.16
CA PRO A 267 9.60 -10.03 -21.95
C PRO A 267 8.25 -9.65 -21.37
N LEU A 268 7.64 -10.48 -20.50
CA LEU A 268 6.44 -10.19 -19.73
C LEU A 268 6.76 -9.78 -18.28
N ALA A 269 7.98 -9.31 -18.06
CA ALA A 269 8.50 -8.72 -16.82
C ALA A 269 8.07 -9.45 -15.53
N ASP A 270 7.29 -8.80 -14.67
CA ASP A 270 6.85 -9.26 -13.37
C ASP A 270 6.10 -10.59 -13.41
N LYS A 271 5.24 -10.80 -14.41
CA LYS A 271 4.42 -12.03 -14.49
C LYS A 271 5.26 -13.28 -14.74
N GLN A 272 6.26 -13.18 -15.63
CA GLN A 272 7.17 -14.30 -15.87
C GLN A 272 8.07 -14.58 -14.67
N LEU A 273 8.51 -13.53 -13.98
CA LEU A 273 9.28 -13.67 -12.75
C LEU A 273 8.45 -14.36 -11.66
N GLU A 274 7.18 -13.99 -11.51
CA GLU A 274 6.26 -14.65 -10.59
C GLU A 274 6.13 -16.14 -10.92
N GLU A 275 5.83 -16.50 -12.15
CA GLU A 275 5.67 -17.89 -12.58
C GLU A 275 6.93 -18.73 -12.36
N ALA A 276 8.11 -18.14 -12.57
CA ALA A 276 9.39 -18.81 -12.36
C ALA A 276 9.74 -19.00 -10.88
N THR A 277 9.36 -18.08 -10.00
CA THR A 277 9.67 -18.11 -8.56
C THR A 277 8.61 -18.81 -7.73
N VAL A 278 7.34 -18.71 -8.14
CA VAL A 278 6.17 -19.28 -7.46
C VAL A 278 5.63 -20.45 -8.30
N LYS A 279 5.99 -21.66 -7.95
CA LYS A 279 5.50 -22.87 -8.64
C LYS A 279 4.03 -23.11 -8.27
N ARG A 280 3.10 -22.59 -9.05
CA ARG A 280 1.65 -22.65 -8.76
C ARG A 280 0.98 -23.96 -9.18
N GLY A 281 1.46 -24.63 -10.21
CA GLY A 281 0.74 -25.74 -10.84
C GLY A 281 -0.65 -25.28 -11.34
N TRP A 282 -1.69 -26.01 -10.97
CA TRP A 282 -3.09 -25.72 -11.31
C TRP A 282 -3.83 -24.88 -10.24
N ASN A 283 -3.12 -24.31 -9.26
CA ASN A 283 -3.71 -23.47 -8.23
C ASN A 283 -4.18 -22.13 -8.83
N PRO A 284 -5.49 -21.79 -8.78
CA PRO A 284 -5.99 -20.52 -9.31
C PRO A 284 -5.70 -19.31 -8.40
N PHE A 285 -5.37 -19.52 -7.11
CA PHE A 285 -5.20 -18.44 -6.16
C PHE A 285 -3.87 -17.71 -6.33
N PRO A 286 -3.86 -16.35 -6.32
CA PRO A 286 -2.64 -15.57 -6.38
C PRO A 286 -1.85 -15.70 -5.07
N LEU A 287 -0.53 -15.97 -5.18
CA LEU A 287 0.40 -16.10 -4.05
C LEU A 287 1.34 -14.89 -3.92
N VAL A 288 1.12 -13.90 -4.76
CA VAL A 288 1.82 -12.62 -4.80
C VAL A 288 0.77 -11.52 -4.86
N ARG A 289 1.00 -10.41 -4.18
CA ARG A 289 0.18 -9.21 -4.32
C ARG A 289 0.87 -8.24 -5.27
N TYR A 290 0.17 -7.79 -6.28
CA TYR A 290 0.58 -6.70 -7.14
C TYR A 290 0.01 -5.37 -6.65
N SER A 291 0.79 -4.32 -6.74
CA SER A 291 0.34 -2.96 -6.49
C SER A 291 0.99 -1.98 -7.47
N GLU A 292 0.17 -1.10 -8.02
CA GLU A 292 0.61 0.02 -8.85
C GLU A 292 0.82 1.29 -8.00
N ARG A 293 0.67 1.17 -6.66
CA ARG A 293 0.67 2.30 -5.73
C ARG A 293 1.92 2.36 -4.85
N PRO A 294 2.75 3.40 -4.99
CA PRO A 294 3.93 3.58 -4.13
C PRO A 294 3.62 3.73 -2.64
N ASP A 295 2.45 4.31 -2.27
CA ASP A 295 2.04 4.44 -0.87
C ASP A 295 1.68 3.10 -0.23
N THR A 296 1.02 2.21 -0.98
CA THR A 296 0.70 0.85 -0.55
C THR A 296 1.97 0.03 -0.35
N VAL A 297 2.89 0.07 -1.31
CA VAL A 297 4.18 -0.64 -1.21
C VAL A 297 5.00 -0.14 -0.02
N ALA A 298 5.11 1.18 0.19
CA ALA A 298 5.79 1.75 1.35
C ALA A 298 5.18 1.27 2.69
N ALA A 299 3.85 1.18 2.78
CA ALA A 299 3.17 0.66 3.96
C ALA A 299 3.52 -0.82 4.24
N HIS A 300 3.56 -1.66 3.20
CA HIS A 300 3.94 -3.06 3.33
C HIS A 300 5.42 -3.24 3.74
N LEU A 301 6.33 -2.42 3.21
CA LEU A 301 7.73 -2.41 3.62
C LEU A 301 7.90 -2.09 5.12
N LEU A 302 7.15 -1.10 5.63
CA LEU A 302 7.13 -0.75 7.06
C LEU A 302 6.56 -1.87 7.96
N GLU A 303 5.77 -2.77 7.40
CA GLU A 303 5.28 -3.96 8.10
C GLU A 303 6.28 -5.11 8.11
N GLY A 304 7.32 -5.06 7.27
CA GLY A 304 8.36 -6.08 7.14
C GLY A 304 8.19 -6.98 5.91
N ALA A 305 7.33 -6.62 4.98
CA ALA A 305 7.24 -7.29 3.68
C ALA A 305 8.44 -6.93 2.80
N VAL A 306 8.66 -7.71 1.76
CA VAL A 306 9.65 -7.48 0.71
C VAL A 306 8.92 -7.05 -0.56
N ALA A 307 9.39 -6.00 -1.20
CA ALA A 307 8.88 -5.57 -2.49
C ALA A 307 9.86 -5.92 -3.61
N VAL A 308 9.34 -6.44 -4.72
CA VAL A 308 10.14 -6.79 -5.90
C VAL A 308 9.66 -5.97 -7.08
N PHE A 309 10.55 -5.15 -7.59
CA PHE A 309 10.37 -4.31 -8.77
C PHE A 309 11.04 -5.01 -9.95
N VAL A 310 10.38 -5.02 -11.08
CA VAL A 310 10.94 -5.54 -12.33
C VAL A 310 10.95 -4.39 -13.34
N ASP A 311 12.08 -4.17 -13.97
CA ASP A 311 12.18 -3.13 -15.01
C ASP A 311 11.19 -3.43 -16.13
N THR A 312 10.64 -2.39 -16.75
CA THR A 312 9.58 -2.43 -17.75
C THR A 312 8.18 -2.82 -17.23
N SER A 313 7.98 -2.91 -15.88
CA SER A 313 6.67 -3.15 -15.28
C SER A 313 6.22 -1.99 -14.39
N PRO A 314 4.97 -1.51 -14.56
CA PRO A 314 4.36 -0.53 -13.65
C PRO A 314 3.78 -1.18 -12.39
N SER A 315 3.90 -2.49 -12.25
CA SER A 315 3.38 -3.24 -11.10
C SER A 315 4.51 -3.76 -10.21
N VAL A 316 4.37 -3.60 -8.91
CA VAL A 316 5.34 -4.05 -7.91
C VAL A 316 4.76 -5.22 -7.14
N MET A 317 5.53 -6.29 -7.04
CA MET A 317 5.16 -7.47 -6.26
C MET A 317 5.50 -7.26 -4.79
N THR A 318 4.54 -7.48 -3.88
CA THR A 318 4.76 -7.50 -2.43
C THR A 318 4.64 -8.92 -1.89
N LEU A 319 5.61 -9.33 -1.07
CA LEU A 319 5.82 -10.69 -0.60
C LEU A 319 6.13 -10.71 0.92
N PRO A 320 5.65 -11.72 1.66
CA PRO A 320 4.63 -12.69 1.30
C PRO A 320 3.24 -12.04 1.27
N THR A 321 2.25 -12.73 0.69
CA THR A 321 0.86 -12.28 0.72
C THR A 321 -0.04 -13.35 1.34
N THR A 322 -1.21 -12.92 1.85
CA THR A 322 -2.26 -13.80 2.35
C THR A 322 -3.55 -13.60 1.59
N TYR A 323 -4.47 -14.55 1.69
CA TYR A 323 -5.81 -14.42 1.13
C TYR A 323 -6.52 -13.16 1.64
N THR A 324 -6.35 -12.85 2.93
CA THR A 324 -6.95 -11.69 3.58
C THR A 324 -6.33 -10.36 3.14
N ASP A 325 -5.03 -10.32 2.82
CA ASP A 325 -4.37 -9.11 2.30
C ASP A 325 -4.90 -8.73 0.91
N LEU A 326 -5.18 -9.74 0.08
CA LEU A 326 -5.75 -9.55 -1.26
C LEU A 326 -7.20 -9.06 -1.24
N MET A 327 -7.88 -9.19 -0.10
CA MET A 327 -9.23 -8.67 0.10
C MET A 327 -9.27 -7.23 0.62
N GLN A 328 -8.14 -6.65 1.04
CA GLN A 328 -8.05 -5.29 1.60
C GLN A 328 -7.78 -4.26 0.50
N HIS A 329 -8.42 -3.10 0.61
CA HIS A 329 -8.24 -1.99 -0.32
C HIS A 329 -7.73 -0.73 0.40
N ALA A 330 -6.89 0.05 -0.30
CA ALA A 330 -6.29 1.27 0.24
C ALA A 330 -7.31 2.32 0.68
N GLU A 331 -8.47 2.40 0.01
CA GLU A 331 -9.55 3.35 0.32
C GLU A 331 -10.09 3.21 1.75
N GLU A 332 -10.18 1.98 2.28
CA GLU A 332 -10.66 1.75 3.66
C GLU A 332 -9.81 2.46 4.71
N ASN A 333 -8.50 2.49 4.49
CA ASN A 333 -7.56 3.10 5.42
C ASN A 333 -7.55 4.65 5.35
N ARG A 334 -8.19 5.22 4.31
CA ARG A 334 -8.29 6.66 4.11
C ARG A 334 -9.56 7.28 4.68
N GLN A 335 -10.53 6.46 5.07
CA GLN A 335 -11.79 6.88 5.70
C GLN A 335 -11.65 6.92 7.23
N THR A 336 -12.67 7.40 7.94
CA THR A 336 -12.72 7.26 9.39
C THR A 336 -12.78 5.77 9.80
N PRO A 337 -12.38 5.39 11.02
CA PRO A 337 -12.40 4.00 11.46
C PRO A 337 -13.77 3.33 11.30
N PHE A 338 -14.84 4.03 11.60
CA PHE A 338 -16.21 3.51 11.46
C PHE A 338 -16.58 3.28 9.98
N ILE A 339 -16.39 4.28 9.12
CA ILE A 339 -16.70 4.16 7.68
C ILE A 339 -15.80 3.11 7.03
N GLY A 340 -14.51 3.09 7.36
CA GLY A 340 -13.60 2.07 6.85
C GLY A 340 -14.00 0.64 7.25
N THR A 341 -14.50 0.45 8.48
CA THR A 341 -15.04 -0.83 8.94
C THR A 341 -16.30 -1.22 8.16
N TYR A 342 -17.22 -0.27 7.98
CA TYR A 342 -18.43 -0.49 7.19
C TYR A 342 -18.12 -0.92 5.74
N LEU A 343 -17.23 -0.19 5.06
CA LEU A 343 -16.80 -0.53 3.68
C LEU A 343 -16.16 -1.93 3.61
N ARG A 344 -15.40 -2.31 4.63
CA ARG A 344 -14.78 -3.63 4.76
C ARG A 344 -15.84 -4.74 4.85
N TRP A 345 -16.84 -4.55 5.67
CA TRP A 345 -17.94 -5.51 5.82
C TRP A 345 -18.76 -5.65 4.54
N VAL A 346 -19.11 -4.54 3.91
CA VAL A 346 -19.81 -4.56 2.60
C VAL A 346 -19.02 -5.36 1.57
N ARG A 347 -17.71 -5.16 1.54
CA ARG A 347 -16.81 -5.90 0.63
C ARG A 347 -16.76 -7.38 0.97
N PHE A 348 -16.58 -7.76 2.22
CA PHE A 348 -16.56 -9.17 2.63
C PHE A 348 -17.89 -9.87 2.32
N ILE A 349 -19.01 -9.20 2.55
CA ILE A 349 -20.33 -9.70 2.16
C ILE A 349 -20.42 -9.87 0.63
N GLY A 350 -19.95 -8.88 -0.14
CA GLY A 350 -19.91 -8.94 -1.61
C GLY A 350 -19.05 -10.10 -2.12
N ILE A 351 -17.86 -10.31 -1.56
CA ILE A 351 -16.98 -11.45 -1.92
C ILE A 351 -17.65 -12.78 -1.56
N ALA A 352 -18.23 -12.90 -0.36
CA ALA A 352 -18.93 -14.12 0.06
C ALA A 352 -20.16 -14.39 -0.83
N ALA A 353 -20.93 -13.38 -1.16
CA ALA A 353 -22.06 -13.49 -2.09
C ALA A 353 -21.60 -13.91 -3.49
N SER A 354 -20.53 -13.31 -4.00
CA SER A 354 -19.92 -13.69 -5.27
C SER A 354 -19.52 -15.16 -5.33
N LEU A 355 -19.06 -15.72 -4.22
CA LEU A 355 -18.56 -17.09 -4.16
C LEU A 355 -19.68 -18.12 -3.91
N PHE A 356 -20.56 -17.85 -2.94
CA PHE A 356 -21.47 -18.86 -2.41
C PHE A 356 -22.93 -18.68 -2.84
N MET A 357 -23.37 -17.47 -3.25
CA MET A 357 -24.79 -17.22 -3.50
C MET A 357 -25.37 -18.13 -4.59
N LEU A 358 -24.69 -18.26 -5.73
CA LEU A 358 -25.21 -19.08 -6.85
C LEU A 358 -25.24 -20.58 -6.53
N PRO A 359 -24.16 -21.19 -5.99
CA PRO A 359 -24.18 -22.58 -5.60
C PRO A 359 -25.22 -22.89 -4.53
N LEU A 360 -25.39 -22.02 -3.52
CA LEU A 360 -26.38 -22.19 -2.45
C LEU A 360 -27.80 -22.02 -2.97
N TRP A 361 -28.06 -21.02 -3.83
CA TRP A 361 -29.37 -20.84 -4.43
C TRP A 361 -29.76 -22.06 -5.28
N LEU A 362 -28.84 -22.57 -6.12
CA LEU A 362 -29.04 -23.77 -6.90
C LEU A 362 -29.35 -24.97 -5.99
N LEU A 363 -28.63 -25.13 -4.88
CA LEU A 363 -28.85 -26.19 -3.91
C LEU A 363 -30.24 -26.11 -3.29
N PHE A 364 -30.70 -24.91 -2.89
CA PHE A 364 -32.05 -24.72 -2.32
C PHE A 364 -33.17 -24.91 -3.33
N VAL A 365 -32.93 -24.73 -4.62
CA VAL A 365 -33.89 -25.01 -5.67
C VAL A 365 -33.98 -26.52 -5.95
N LEU A 366 -32.84 -27.22 -5.94
CA LEU A 366 -32.79 -28.67 -6.12
C LEU A 366 -33.34 -29.43 -4.90
N HIS A 367 -33.17 -28.86 -3.70
CA HIS A 367 -33.58 -29.46 -2.42
C HIS A 367 -34.42 -28.47 -1.59
N PRO A 368 -35.72 -28.32 -1.90
CA PRO A 368 -36.58 -27.37 -1.19
C PRO A 368 -36.73 -27.69 0.31
N GLU A 369 -36.51 -28.92 0.72
CA GLU A 369 -36.56 -29.41 2.11
C GLU A 369 -35.45 -28.78 2.99
N LEU A 370 -34.35 -28.37 2.40
CA LEU A 370 -33.24 -27.68 3.11
C LEU A 370 -33.47 -26.19 3.27
N LYS A 371 -34.51 -25.65 2.61
CA LYS A 371 -34.76 -24.22 2.59
C LYS A 371 -35.37 -23.76 3.91
N PRO A 372 -34.74 -22.80 4.64
CA PRO A 372 -35.37 -22.20 5.81
C PRO A 372 -36.72 -21.55 5.47
N ALA A 373 -37.68 -21.61 6.37
CA ALA A 373 -39.03 -21.05 6.15
C ALA A 373 -38.97 -19.53 5.81
N ALA A 374 -38.03 -18.79 6.40
CA ALA A 374 -37.81 -17.38 6.09
C ALA A 374 -37.33 -17.10 4.65
N LEU A 375 -36.79 -18.10 3.96
CA LEU A 375 -36.29 -18.03 2.58
C LEU A 375 -37.19 -18.75 1.60
N SER A 376 -38.46 -19.01 1.95
CA SER A 376 -39.45 -19.71 1.10
C SER A 376 -39.68 -19.03 -0.24
N PHE A 377 -39.46 -17.70 -0.32
CA PHE A 377 -39.56 -16.91 -1.54
C PHE A 377 -38.43 -17.17 -2.54
N LEU A 378 -37.30 -17.77 -2.10
CA LEU A 378 -36.19 -18.10 -2.98
C LEU A 378 -36.55 -19.31 -3.86
N GLY A 379 -36.58 -19.08 -5.15
CA GLY A 379 -36.85 -20.12 -6.15
C GLY A 379 -37.26 -19.47 -7.47
N PRO A 380 -37.19 -20.18 -8.59
CA PRO A 380 -37.68 -19.66 -9.84
C PRO A 380 -39.21 -19.53 -9.80
N SER A 381 -39.73 -18.38 -10.19
CA SER A 381 -41.18 -18.14 -10.31
C SER A 381 -41.78 -18.81 -11.55
N GLU A 382 -40.96 -19.02 -12.59
CA GLU A 382 -41.32 -19.62 -13.85
C GLU A 382 -40.33 -20.73 -14.24
N THR A 383 -40.83 -21.70 -15.02
CA THR A 383 -39.96 -22.76 -15.57
C THR A 383 -39.34 -22.29 -16.88
N GLY A 384 -38.00 -22.15 -16.90
CA GLY A 384 -37.26 -21.86 -18.12
C GLY A 384 -37.16 -23.04 -19.07
N LYS A 385 -36.91 -22.78 -20.36
CA LYS A 385 -36.69 -23.81 -21.39
C LYS A 385 -35.43 -24.63 -21.18
N LEU A 386 -34.42 -24.06 -20.51
CA LEU A 386 -33.15 -24.70 -20.21
C LEU A 386 -33.06 -25.08 -18.73
N PRO A 387 -32.34 -26.16 -18.40
CA PRO A 387 -32.02 -26.47 -17.01
C PRO A 387 -31.26 -25.31 -16.33
N LEU A 388 -31.56 -25.04 -15.05
CA LEU A 388 -30.99 -23.91 -14.31
C LEU A 388 -29.44 -23.91 -14.31
N VAL A 389 -28.84 -25.08 -14.21
CA VAL A 389 -27.37 -25.24 -14.28
C VAL A 389 -26.82 -24.71 -15.60
N VAL A 390 -27.46 -25.04 -16.71
CA VAL A 390 -27.05 -24.59 -18.05
C VAL A 390 -27.23 -23.08 -18.17
N GLN A 391 -28.32 -22.53 -17.60
CA GLN A 391 -28.53 -21.08 -17.57
C GLN A 391 -27.37 -20.37 -16.81
N PHE A 392 -26.97 -20.86 -15.62
CA PHE A 392 -25.86 -20.29 -14.89
C PHE A 392 -24.52 -20.36 -15.65
N LEU A 393 -24.21 -21.51 -16.25
CA LEU A 393 -22.97 -21.66 -17.02
C LEU A 393 -22.94 -20.74 -18.24
N LEU A 394 -24.09 -20.62 -18.96
CA LEU A 394 -24.18 -19.67 -20.08
C LEU A 394 -24.08 -18.22 -19.64
N ALA A 395 -24.69 -17.85 -18.50
CA ALA A 395 -24.59 -16.51 -17.93
C ALA A 395 -23.14 -16.18 -17.52
N GLU A 396 -22.43 -17.13 -16.89
CA GLU A 396 -21.00 -16.99 -16.56
C GLU A 396 -20.13 -16.75 -17.79
N ILE A 397 -20.33 -17.57 -18.84
CA ILE A 397 -19.63 -17.39 -20.12
C ILE A 397 -19.97 -16.03 -20.72
N GLY A 398 -21.24 -15.61 -20.68
CA GLY A 398 -21.68 -14.30 -21.17
C GLY A 398 -20.98 -13.13 -20.45
N VAL A 399 -20.89 -13.18 -19.13
CA VAL A 399 -20.15 -12.17 -18.35
C VAL A 399 -18.66 -12.15 -18.70
N ASP A 400 -18.03 -13.32 -18.95
CA ASP A 400 -16.63 -13.37 -19.40
C ASP A 400 -16.42 -12.77 -20.77
N LEU A 401 -17.30 -13.11 -21.71
CA LEU A 401 -17.24 -12.54 -23.06
C LEU A 401 -17.38 -11.01 -23.03
N LEU A 402 -18.32 -10.49 -22.23
CA LEU A 402 -18.47 -9.05 -22.02
C LEU A 402 -17.21 -8.41 -21.45
N ARG A 403 -16.60 -9.06 -20.47
CA ARG A 403 -15.37 -8.60 -19.85
C ARG A 403 -14.19 -8.62 -20.84
N MET A 404 -14.02 -9.70 -21.59
CA MET A 404 -12.98 -9.79 -22.61
C MET A 404 -13.19 -8.72 -23.69
N ALA A 405 -14.42 -8.52 -24.12
CA ALA A 405 -14.76 -7.47 -25.07
C ALA A 405 -14.44 -6.07 -24.52
N SER A 406 -14.69 -5.80 -23.24
CA SER A 406 -14.42 -4.50 -22.62
C SER A 406 -12.94 -4.15 -22.54
N VAL A 407 -12.04 -5.15 -22.45
CA VAL A 407 -10.58 -4.94 -22.45
C VAL A 407 -10.05 -4.52 -23.83
N HIS A 408 -10.65 -5.06 -24.90
CA HIS A 408 -10.18 -4.84 -26.27
C HIS A 408 -10.84 -3.67 -26.99
N THR A 409 -11.90 -3.08 -26.41
CA THR A 409 -12.64 -1.99 -27.05
C THR A 409 -12.33 -0.62 -26.43
N PRO A 410 -12.26 0.46 -27.23
CA PRO A 410 -12.19 1.83 -26.71
C PRO A 410 -13.34 2.11 -25.74
N THR A 411 -13.09 2.89 -24.69
CA THR A 411 -14.02 3.15 -23.58
C THR A 411 -15.41 3.63 -24.04
N SER A 412 -15.48 4.47 -25.07
CA SER A 412 -16.75 4.96 -25.64
C SER A 412 -17.60 3.85 -26.27
N LEU A 413 -16.96 2.93 -26.97
CA LEU A 413 -17.62 1.81 -27.62
C LEU A 413 -17.98 0.72 -26.59
N ALA A 414 -17.14 0.49 -25.60
CA ALA A 414 -17.38 -0.47 -24.51
C ALA A 414 -18.66 -0.13 -23.74
N THR A 415 -18.95 1.14 -23.48
CA THR A 415 -20.19 1.58 -22.84
C THR A 415 -21.43 1.25 -23.70
N ALA A 416 -21.39 1.51 -24.99
CA ALA A 416 -22.47 1.20 -25.92
C ALA A 416 -22.69 -0.33 -26.02
N MET A 417 -21.61 -1.11 -26.16
CA MET A 417 -21.65 -2.57 -26.18
C MET A 417 -22.25 -3.16 -24.89
N SER A 418 -21.88 -2.61 -23.73
CA SER A 418 -22.43 -3.04 -22.44
C SER A 418 -23.93 -2.80 -22.34
N LEU A 419 -24.42 -1.67 -22.87
CA LEU A 419 -25.85 -1.38 -22.91
C LEU A 419 -26.61 -2.34 -23.83
N VAL A 420 -26.08 -2.60 -25.03
CA VAL A 420 -26.66 -3.58 -25.98
C VAL A 420 -26.68 -4.98 -25.35
N ALA A 421 -25.60 -5.39 -24.71
CA ALA A 421 -25.52 -6.67 -24.03
C ALA A 421 -26.52 -6.79 -22.86
N ALA A 422 -26.71 -5.72 -22.08
CA ALA A 422 -27.71 -5.70 -21.00
C ALA A 422 -29.13 -5.90 -21.53
N ILE A 423 -29.48 -5.29 -22.67
CA ILE A 423 -30.79 -5.46 -23.30
C ILE A 423 -30.94 -6.89 -23.88
N LEU A 424 -29.91 -7.37 -24.59
CA LEU A 424 -29.97 -8.70 -25.24
C LEU A 424 -30.04 -9.83 -24.20
N ILE A 425 -29.16 -9.80 -23.19
CA ILE A 425 -29.07 -10.86 -22.18
C ILE A 425 -30.16 -10.69 -21.12
N GLY A 426 -30.45 -9.46 -20.69
CA GLY A 426 -31.44 -9.19 -19.66
C GLY A 426 -32.89 -9.36 -20.18
N ASP A 427 -33.30 -8.51 -21.13
CA ASP A 427 -34.70 -8.42 -21.53
C ASP A 427 -35.12 -9.50 -22.57
N ILE A 428 -34.33 -9.66 -23.63
CA ILE A 428 -34.70 -10.58 -24.73
C ILE A 428 -34.55 -12.04 -24.30
N ALA A 429 -33.46 -12.40 -23.60
CA ALA A 429 -33.22 -13.77 -23.18
C ALA A 429 -34.27 -14.27 -22.17
N VAL A 430 -34.78 -13.38 -21.29
CA VAL A 430 -35.87 -13.67 -20.38
C VAL A 430 -37.19 -13.79 -21.13
N LYS A 431 -37.53 -12.84 -22.01
CA LYS A 431 -38.77 -12.89 -22.81
C LYS A 431 -38.88 -14.12 -23.72
N THR A 432 -37.73 -14.63 -24.17
CA THR A 432 -37.69 -15.87 -24.99
C THR A 432 -37.77 -17.15 -24.14
N GLY A 433 -37.70 -17.02 -22.80
CA GLY A 433 -37.70 -18.12 -21.85
C GLY A 433 -36.38 -18.91 -21.80
N VAL A 434 -35.32 -18.37 -22.33
CA VAL A 434 -33.96 -18.95 -22.26
C VAL A 434 -33.41 -18.85 -20.85
N PHE A 435 -33.59 -17.67 -20.22
CA PHE A 435 -33.23 -17.42 -18.81
C PHE A 435 -34.47 -17.14 -17.97
N VAL A 436 -34.46 -17.58 -16.73
CA VAL A 436 -35.40 -17.11 -15.70
C VAL A 436 -34.88 -15.83 -15.04
N ASN A 437 -35.79 -14.96 -14.59
CA ASN A 437 -35.45 -13.68 -13.98
C ASN A 437 -34.48 -13.80 -12.81
N GLU A 438 -34.65 -14.80 -11.98
CA GLU A 438 -33.88 -15.03 -10.77
C GLU A 438 -32.41 -15.38 -11.09
N VAL A 439 -32.16 -16.13 -12.17
CA VAL A 439 -30.79 -16.46 -12.61
C VAL A 439 -30.04 -15.17 -12.97
N ILE A 440 -30.69 -14.27 -13.72
CA ILE A 440 -30.08 -12.98 -14.09
C ILE A 440 -29.83 -12.12 -12.85
N LEU A 441 -30.80 -12.05 -11.92
CA LEU A 441 -30.67 -11.27 -10.69
C LEU A 441 -29.50 -11.75 -9.83
N TYR A 442 -29.44 -13.04 -9.52
CA TYR A 442 -28.37 -13.57 -8.66
C TYR A 442 -27.02 -13.54 -9.35
N MET A 443 -27.01 -13.73 -10.67
CA MET A 443 -25.79 -13.57 -11.45
C MET A 443 -25.26 -12.12 -11.41
N ALA A 444 -26.14 -11.12 -11.49
CA ALA A 444 -25.77 -9.72 -11.36
C ALA A 444 -25.19 -9.41 -9.98
N ILE A 445 -25.79 -9.90 -8.90
CA ILE A 445 -25.26 -9.72 -7.54
C ILE A 445 -23.87 -10.38 -7.39
N ALA A 446 -23.71 -11.59 -7.93
CA ALA A 446 -22.43 -12.29 -7.91
C ALA A 446 -21.35 -11.55 -8.71
N ALA A 447 -21.70 -10.96 -9.86
CA ALA A 447 -20.81 -10.14 -10.67
C ALA A 447 -20.39 -8.84 -9.93
N ILE A 448 -21.34 -8.15 -9.29
CA ILE A 448 -21.04 -6.96 -8.45
C ILE A 448 -20.08 -7.32 -7.32
N GLY A 449 -20.31 -8.46 -6.64
CA GLY A 449 -19.43 -8.94 -5.57
C GLY A 449 -18.02 -9.28 -6.08
N MET A 450 -17.90 -9.79 -7.29
CA MET A 450 -16.60 -10.04 -7.93
C MET A 450 -15.85 -8.73 -8.21
N PHE A 451 -16.53 -7.69 -8.72
CA PHE A 451 -15.93 -6.37 -8.95
C PHE A 451 -15.56 -5.64 -7.64
N ALA A 452 -16.20 -5.99 -6.52
CA ALA A 452 -15.83 -5.48 -5.21
C ALA A 452 -14.54 -6.10 -4.66
N THR A 453 -14.00 -7.16 -5.29
CA THR A 453 -12.72 -7.78 -4.90
C THR A 453 -11.56 -6.92 -5.38
N PRO A 454 -10.69 -6.42 -4.47
CA PRO A 454 -9.61 -5.49 -4.86
C PRO A 454 -8.55 -6.11 -5.77
N SER A 455 -8.15 -7.36 -5.47
CA SER A 455 -7.22 -8.10 -6.34
C SER A 455 -7.99 -8.72 -7.51
N TYR A 456 -7.57 -8.33 -8.70
CA TYR A 456 -8.12 -8.84 -9.95
C TYR A 456 -7.96 -10.36 -10.07
N GLU A 457 -6.75 -10.87 -9.77
CA GLU A 457 -6.47 -12.30 -9.82
C GLU A 457 -7.29 -13.09 -8.81
N LEU A 458 -7.49 -12.55 -7.59
CA LEU A 458 -8.34 -13.18 -6.58
C LEU A 458 -9.79 -13.22 -7.05
N GLY A 459 -10.28 -12.17 -7.69
CA GLY A 459 -11.62 -12.15 -8.29
C GLY A 459 -11.81 -13.26 -9.32
N LEU A 460 -10.79 -13.51 -10.16
CA LEU A 460 -10.80 -14.63 -11.12
C LEU A 460 -10.76 -15.99 -10.44
N ALA A 461 -9.89 -16.14 -9.44
CA ALA A 461 -9.78 -17.38 -8.68
C ALA A 461 -11.12 -17.74 -8.01
N ASN A 462 -11.75 -16.77 -7.33
CA ASN A 462 -13.06 -16.94 -6.69
C ASN A 462 -14.15 -17.34 -7.69
N ARG A 463 -14.07 -16.82 -8.91
CA ARG A 463 -14.98 -17.21 -9.98
C ARG A 463 -14.79 -18.67 -10.42
N ILE A 464 -13.57 -19.11 -10.63
CA ILE A 464 -13.29 -20.52 -10.95
C ILE A 464 -13.82 -21.43 -9.83
N VAL A 465 -13.59 -21.04 -8.57
CA VAL A 465 -14.14 -21.76 -7.41
C VAL A 465 -15.67 -21.82 -7.46
N ARG A 466 -16.33 -20.70 -7.75
CA ARG A 466 -17.80 -20.68 -7.91
C ARG A 466 -18.29 -21.64 -9.00
N LEU A 467 -17.63 -21.65 -10.16
CA LEU A 467 -17.95 -22.60 -11.25
C LEU A 467 -17.82 -24.06 -10.80
N VAL A 468 -16.73 -24.39 -10.10
CA VAL A 468 -16.53 -25.73 -9.53
C VAL A 468 -17.65 -26.08 -8.55
N LEU A 469 -18.04 -25.15 -7.68
CA LEU A 469 -19.14 -25.36 -6.73
C LEU A 469 -20.49 -25.57 -7.42
N ILE A 470 -20.79 -24.77 -8.46
CA ILE A 470 -22.03 -24.93 -9.25
C ILE A 470 -22.08 -26.33 -9.90
N ILE A 471 -20.98 -26.76 -10.53
CA ILE A 471 -20.89 -28.07 -11.18
C ILE A 471 -21.01 -29.21 -10.13
N ALA A 472 -20.32 -29.05 -8.98
CA ALA A 472 -20.39 -30.04 -7.90
C ALA A 472 -21.81 -30.19 -7.31
N VAL A 473 -22.51 -29.08 -7.11
CA VAL A 473 -23.92 -29.07 -6.68
C VAL A 473 -24.81 -29.72 -7.74
N ALA A 474 -24.61 -29.39 -9.00
CA ALA A 474 -25.40 -29.96 -10.10
C ALA A 474 -25.24 -31.48 -10.24
N ALA A 475 -24.00 -31.98 -10.06
CA ALA A 475 -23.69 -33.41 -10.23
C ALA A 475 -24.01 -34.27 -8.98
N PHE A 476 -23.74 -33.73 -7.79
CA PHE A 476 -23.77 -34.50 -6.54
C PHE A 476 -24.63 -33.86 -5.44
N SER A 477 -25.35 -32.78 -5.75
CA SER A 477 -26.23 -32.09 -4.80
C SER A 477 -25.53 -31.69 -3.49
N VAL A 478 -26.11 -31.97 -2.32
CA VAL A 478 -25.55 -31.63 -1.00
C VAL A 478 -24.15 -32.22 -0.75
N PRO A 479 -23.92 -33.52 -0.98
CA PRO A 479 -22.57 -34.10 -0.86
C PRO A 479 -21.55 -33.39 -1.75
N GLY A 480 -21.92 -33.03 -2.98
CA GLY A 480 -21.05 -32.29 -3.89
C GLY A 480 -20.63 -30.93 -3.35
N PHE A 481 -21.59 -30.18 -2.82
CA PHE A 481 -21.27 -28.88 -2.18
C PHE A 481 -20.33 -29.02 -0.99
N ILE A 482 -20.58 -29.98 -0.09
CA ILE A 482 -19.74 -30.20 1.10
C ILE A 482 -18.33 -30.61 0.70
N VAL A 483 -18.20 -31.62 -0.18
CA VAL A 483 -16.90 -32.14 -0.60
C VAL A 483 -16.10 -31.06 -1.35
N ALA A 484 -16.69 -30.34 -2.29
CA ALA A 484 -16.01 -29.31 -3.04
C ALA A 484 -15.58 -28.13 -2.15
N THR A 485 -16.45 -27.66 -1.26
CA THR A 485 -16.12 -26.58 -0.32
C THR A 485 -14.99 -27.02 0.62
N THR A 486 -15.03 -28.24 1.15
CA THR A 486 -13.98 -28.79 2.01
C THR A 486 -12.67 -28.92 1.27
N ALA A 487 -12.67 -29.41 0.03
CA ALA A 487 -11.47 -29.52 -0.79
C ALA A 487 -10.83 -28.17 -1.09
N ILE A 488 -11.63 -27.14 -1.41
CA ILE A 488 -11.15 -25.77 -1.63
C ILE A 488 -10.55 -25.18 -0.34
N MET A 489 -11.23 -25.38 0.79
CA MET A 489 -10.71 -24.93 2.09
C MET A 489 -9.40 -25.62 2.46
N LEU A 490 -9.29 -26.94 2.25
CA LEU A 490 -8.03 -27.66 2.46
C LEU A 490 -6.93 -27.15 1.54
N MET A 491 -7.24 -26.87 0.27
CA MET A 491 -6.27 -26.27 -0.66
C MET A 491 -5.75 -24.95 -0.15
N LEU A 492 -6.63 -24.03 0.29
CA LEU A 492 -6.24 -22.73 0.85
C LEU A 492 -5.39 -22.85 2.12
N ILE A 493 -5.70 -23.81 2.99
CA ILE A 493 -4.97 -24.07 4.23
C ILE A 493 -3.55 -24.61 3.97
N CYS A 494 -3.43 -25.50 2.98
CA CYS A 494 -2.16 -26.12 2.63
C CYS A 494 -1.24 -25.17 1.85
N GLU A 495 -1.79 -24.13 1.25
CA GLU A 495 -1.03 -23.22 0.41
C GLU A 495 -0.12 -22.29 1.23
N ARG A 496 1.03 -21.95 0.65
CA ARG A 496 2.03 -21.07 1.28
C ARG A 496 2.58 -20.06 0.28
N SER A 497 2.60 -18.78 0.69
CA SER A 497 3.32 -17.73 0.00
C SER A 497 4.70 -17.57 0.63
N PHE A 498 5.77 -17.91 -0.09
CA PHE A 498 7.18 -17.80 0.38
C PHE A 498 7.39 -18.33 1.81
N ASN A 499 7.00 -19.59 2.05
CA ASN A 499 7.08 -20.30 3.33
C ASN A 499 6.17 -19.75 4.45
N ARG A 500 5.27 -18.79 4.15
CA ARG A 500 4.26 -18.27 5.08
C ARG A 500 2.89 -18.85 4.76
N PRO A 501 2.06 -19.17 5.78
CA PRO A 501 0.71 -19.72 5.55
C PRO A 501 -0.18 -18.70 4.83
N TYR A 502 -0.78 -19.12 3.72
CA TYR A 502 -1.59 -18.24 2.86
C TYR A 502 -2.94 -17.87 3.50
N PHE A 503 -3.51 -18.78 4.33
CA PHE A 503 -4.81 -18.60 4.96
C PHE A 503 -4.73 -17.97 6.37
N TRP A 504 -3.59 -17.36 6.70
CA TRP A 504 -3.46 -16.54 7.90
C TRP A 504 -4.37 -15.30 7.82
N PRO A 505 -4.98 -14.83 8.92
CA PRO A 505 -4.88 -15.25 10.32
C PRO A 505 -5.92 -16.28 10.77
N ILE A 506 -6.61 -16.93 9.83
CA ILE A 506 -7.60 -17.96 10.16
C ILE A 506 -6.88 -19.25 10.54
N ILE A 507 -5.89 -19.65 9.76
CA ILE A 507 -5.04 -20.81 10.03
C ILE A 507 -3.58 -20.48 9.67
N PRO A 508 -2.65 -20.46 10.64
CA PRO A 508 -2.89 -20.58 12.09
C PRO A 508 -3.69 -19.40 12.67
N PHE A 509 -4.47 -19.71 13.71
CA PHE A 509 -5.40 -18.72 14.27
C PHE A 509 -4.69 -17.62 15.05
N ASP A 510 -4.93 -16.37 14.68
CA ASP A 510 -4.45 -15.17 15.38
C ASP A 510 -5.61 -14.18 15.58
N MET A 511 -6.22 -14.22 16.77
CA MET A 511 -7.39 -13.40 17.10
C MET A 511 -7.12 -11.90 16.98
N LYS A 512 -5.92 -11.43 17.37
CA LYS A 512 -5.58 -10.01 17.33
C LYS A 512 -5.50 -9.51 15.88
N ALA A 513 -4.87 -10.30 15.02
CA ALA A 513 -4.77 -9.99 13.59
C ALA A 513 -6.14 -10.07 12.91
N LEU A 514 -6.92 -11.12 13.19
CA LEU A 514 -8.27 -11.28 12.66
C LEU A 514 -9.17 -10.11 13.02
N TRP A 515 -9.12 -9.66 14.28
CA TRP A 515 -9.87 -8.48 14.74
C TRP A 515 -9.45 -7.22 13.97
N GLY A 516 -8.14 -7.02 13.76
CA GLY A 516 -7.61 -5.90 12.98
C GLY A 516 -8.02 -5.93 11.49
N ILE A 517 -8.28 -7.13 10.94
CA ILE A 517 -8.78 -7.29 9.57
C ILE A 517 -10.29 -7.01 9.50
N ILE A 518 -11.08 -7.47 10.47
CA ILE A 518 -12.55 -7.28 10.47
C ILE A 518 -12.91 -5.84 10.81
N ILE A 519 -12.22 -5.24 11.79
CA ILE A 519 -12.47 -3.89 12.28
C ILE A 519 -11.24 -3.02 12.01
N ARG A 520 -11.45 -1.93 11.27
CA ARG A 520 -10.40 -0.95 11.05
C ARG A 520 -10.07 -0.24 12.36
N GLN A 521 -8.89 -0.52 12.90
CA GLN A 521 -8.40 0.16 14.09
C GLN A 521 -7.85 1.56 13.73
N PRO A 522 -7.99 2.57 14.62
CA PRO A 522 -7.29 3.83 14.48
C PRO A 522 -5.77 3.60 14.39
N VAL A 523 -5.07 4.43 13.63
CA VAL A 523 -3.61 4.27 13.38
C VAL A 523 -2.82 4.20 14.69
N LEU A 524 -3.18 5.00 15.69
CA LEU A 524 -2.52 5.04 17.00
C LEU A 524 -2.67 3.76 17.84
N HIS A 525 -3.66 2.92 17.53
CA HIS A 525 -3.88 1.65 18.24
C HIS A 525 -3.15 0.47 17.57
N ASN A 526 -2.73 0.62 16.32
CA ASN A 526 -2.02 -0.43 15.58
C ASN A 526 -0.50 -0.31 15.78
N ARG A 527 -0.04 -0.63 16.99
CA ARG A 527 1.35 -0.46 17.41
C ARG A 527 2.27 -1.64 17.08
N THR A 528 1.72 -2.78 16.67
CA THR A 528 2.52 -3.99 16.44
C THR A 528 2.44 -4.43 14.98
N ARG A 529 3.55 -4.96 14.47
CA ARG A 529 3.62 -5.57 13.13
C ARG A 529 2.97 -6.96 13.11
N PRO A 530 2.45 -7.42 11.95
CA PRO A 530 1.83 -8.74 11.84
C PRO A 530 2.79 -9.87 12.20
N ASN A 531 2.33 -10.81 13.02
CA ASN A 531 3.15 -11.99 13.42
C ASN A 531 3.55 -12.87 12.23
N LEU A 532 2.78 -12.85 11.14
CA LEU A 532 3.06 -13.57 9.91
C LEU A 532 4.44 -13.24 9.35
N LEU A 533 4.81 -11.98 9.35
CA LEU A 533 6.03 -11.48 8.75
C LEU A 533 7.28 -11.79 9.60
N LYS A 534 7.10 -12.15 10.88
CA LYS A 534 8.19 -12.38 11.85
C LYS A 534 9.21 -11.24 11.85
N ALA A 535 8.70 -10.00 11.75
CA ALA A 535 9.55 -8.83 11.73
C ALA A 535 10.52 -8.81 12.92
N GLN A 536 11.79 -8.41 12.68
CA GLN A 536 12.82 -8.33 13.72
C GLN A 536 12.41 -7.33 14.80
N GLN A 537 11.87 -6.18 14.40
CA GLN A 537 11.24 -5.22 15.30
C GLN A 537 9.72 -5.43 15.28
N ARG A 538 9.15 -5.81 16.40
CA ARG A 538 7.70 -6.04 16.52
C ARG A 538 6.89 -4.76 16.65
N ASP A 539 7.43 -3.76 17.31
CA ASP A 539 6.72 -2.51 17.60
C ASP A 539 6.89 -1.50 16.47
N LYS A 540 5.81 -0.80 16.13
CA LYS A 540 5.79 0.23 15.07
C LYS A 540 6.20 1.62 15.55
N MET A 541 6.25 1.84 16.86
CA MET A 541 6.62 3.11 17.48
C MET A 541 7.78 2.90 18.42
N PRO A 542 8.71 3.88 18.53
CA PRO A 542 9.66 3.85 19.62
C PRO A 542 8.91 3.79 20.95
N GLN A 543 9.42 3.00 21.86
CA GLN A 543 8.90 2.95 23.23
C GLN A 543 9.20 4.32 23.84
N THR A 544 8.19 5.12 24.11
CA THR A 544 8.33 6.23 25.04
C THR A 544 8.46 5.62 26.42
N GLU A 545 9.65 5.72 27.02
CA GLU A 545 9.91 5.39 28.42
C GLU A 545 9.02 6.21 29.38
#